data_c0dd61ff9e74aa480f2f34209d6c698c
#
_entry.id   c0dd61ff9e74aa480f2f34209d6c698c
#
_cell.length_a   1.000
_cell.length_b   1.000
_cell.length_c   1.000
_cell.angle_alpha   90.00
_cell.angle_beta   90.00
_cell.angle_gamma   90.00
#
_symmetry.space_group_name_H-M   'P 1'
#
loop_
_entity.id
_entity.type
_entity.pdbx_description
1 polymer ?
#
loop_
_entity_poly.entity_id
_entity_poly.type
_entity_poly.pdbx_seq_one_letter_code
_entity_poly.pdbx_strand_id
1 'polypeptide(L)'
;MSVRCLSLLVALPMFVVPALAADQPAATVAAKTPFRVDHVAPLAPEEKPMEGGEKFTKLLVHFNGIAGDRVPGHLYLPKNFSGRRPAVLVQHGIGDKKRSLYIVATCERLAALGVVALGIDAPNRGDRHDKTKPGVSFLDPASVQKWFQQHCGDYSRAFDYLAARADVDAARLGYVGFSWGAITGITYAANDERVRVMTSIGGGSLAGYLALPAKAGEKAPASLDPADHIARFAPRPLLLINSTKDQLVLPVVARLLHAAAGPGSEVKWYETDHFFNGIDRDAVLQSVAEYMKAKLEAEPAKAK
;
A
#
# COMPACT_ATOMS: atom_id res chain seq x y z
N MET A 1 23.30 18.89 27.55
CA MET A 1 23.86 18.48 26.25
C MET A 1 22.69 18.15 25.35
N SER A 2 22.37 19.06 24.43
CA SER A 2 21.18 18.98 23.54
C SER A 2 21.59 18.26 22.26
N VAL A 3 21.03 17.09 22.02
CA VAL A 3 21.23 16.34 20.77
C VAL A 3 20.25 16.90 19.76
N ARG A 4 20.72 17.71 18.83
CA ARG A 4 19.96 18.16 17.67
C ARG A 4 19.84 16.99 16.68
N CYS A 5 18.62 16.47 16.55
CA CYS A 5 18.25 15.56 15.47
C CYS A 5 18.27 16.37 14.15
N LEU A 6 19.26 16.12 13.31
CA LEU A 6 19.36 16.69 11.96
C LEU A 6 18.46 15.86 11.04
N SER A 7 17.22 16.36 10.84
CA SER A 7 16.32 15.81 9.82
C SER A 7 16.84 16.25 8.45
N LEU A 8 17.41 15.32 7.70
CA LEU A 8 17.76 15.53 6.29
C LEU A 8 16.46 15.66 5.48
N LEU A 9 16.03 16.90 5.25
CA LEU A 9 15.01 17.23 4.26
C LEU A 9 15.63 16.99 2.88
N VAL A 10 15.27 15.90 2.23
CA VAL A 10 15.50 15.72 0.79
C VAL A 10 14.50 16.63 0.07
N ALA A 11 14.93 17.83 -0.27
CA ALA A 11 14.18 18.71 -1.14
C ALA A 11 14.12 18.09 -2.55
N LEU A 12 12.93 17.62 -2.95
CA LEU A 12 12.65 17.27 -4.34
C LEU A 12 12.59 18.58 -5.15
N PRO A 13 13.23 18.64 -6.34
CA PRO A 13 13.18 19.82 -7.16
C PRO A 13 11.73 20.13 -7.62
N MET A 14 11.32 21.36 -7.45
CA MET A 14 10.07 21.90 -8.02
C MET A 14 10.16 21.85 -9.56
N PHE A 15 9.42 20.95 -10.18
CA PHE A 15 9.23 20.99 -11.62
C PHE A 15 7.95 21.76 -11.95
N VAL A 16 8.13 22.75 -12.82
CA VAL A 16 7.03 23.51 -13.43
C VAL A 16 6.28 22.57 -14.36
N VAL A 17 5.02 22.28 -14.03
CA VAL A 17 4.14 21.47 -14.88
C VAL A 17 3.57 22.39 -15.96
N PRO A 18 3.82 22.14 -17.27
CA PRO A 18 3.08 22.85 -18.32
C PRO A 18 1.60 22.46 -18.26
N ALA A 19 0.72 23.43 -18.47
CA ALA A 19 -0.72 23.21 -18.53
C ALA A 19 -1.04 22.23 -19.67
N LEU A 20 -1.40 21.00 -19.34
CA LEU A 20 -1.87 20.01 -20.30
C LEU A 20 -3.36 20.25 -20.56
N ALA A 21 -3.66 20.52 -21.81
CA ALA A 21 -5.03 20.59 -22.33
C ALA A 21 -5.74 19.24 -22.13
N ALA A 22 -6.94 19.31 -21.55
CA ALA A 22 -7.85 18.19 -21.47
C ALA A 22 -8.43 17.96 -22.87
N ASP A 23 -8.03 16.85 -23.51
CA ASP A 23 -8.86 16.09 -24.45
C ASP A 23 -7.98 14.99 -25.10
N GLN A 24 -7.96 13.82 -24.46
CA GLN A 24 -7.71 12.56 -25.20
C GLN A 24 -8.56 11.45 -24.58
N PRO A 25 -9.36 10.71 -25.36
CA PRO A 25 -10.05 9.55 -24.86
C PRO A 25 -9.01 8.47 -24.49
N ALA A 26 -9.12 7.94 -23.28
CA ALA A 26 -8.28 6.86 -22.79
C ALA A 26 -8.37 5.65 -23.73
N ALA A 27 -7.34 5.41 -24.50
CA ALA A 27 -7.16 4.15 -25.20
C ALA A 27 -6.93 3.06 -24.15
N THR A 28 -7.93 2.20 -23.97
CA THR A 28 -7.85 1.01 -23.11
C THR A 28 -6.89 -0.01 -23.75
N VAL A 29 -5.60 0.24 -23.61
CA VAL A 29 -4.60 -0.80 -23.76
C VAL A 29 -4.66 -1.62 -22.47
N ALA A 30 -5.04 -2.90 -22.55
CA ALA A 30 -4.98 -3.81 -21.43
C ALA A 30 -3.56 -3.79 -20.88
N ALA A 31 -3.36 -2.99 -19.82
CA ALA A 31 -2.04 -2.80 -19.23
C ALA A 31 -1.56 -4.13 -18.68
N LYS A 32 -0.39 -4.59 -19.11
CA LYS A 32 0.23 -5.82 -18.60
C LYS A 32 0.48 -5.64 -17.09
N THR A 33 0.30 -6.72 -16.33
CA THR A 33 0.65 -6.76 -14.91
C THR A 33 2.11 -6.35 -14.74
N PRO A 34 2.42 -5.29 -13.95
CA PRO A 34 3.77 -4.74 -13.87
C PRO A 34 4.72 -5.56 -12.99
N PHE A 35 4.24 -6.66 -12.40
CA PHE A 35 5.02 -7.54 -11.54
C PHE A 35 4.67 -9.01 -11.82
N ARG A 36 5.58 -9.90 -11.46
CA ARG A 36 5.39 -11.36 -11.54
C ARG A 36 5.71 -11.98 -10.19
N VAL A 37 4.92 -12.98 -9.81
CA VAL A 37 5.08 -13.72 -8.57
C VAL A 37 4.99 -15.22 -8.84
N ASP A 38 5.92 -15.96 -8.28
CA ASP A 38 5.82 -17.41 -8.21
C ASP A 38 5.11 -17.79 -6.92
N HIS A 39 3.82 -18.10 -7.03
CA HIS A 39 2.97 -18.47 -5.89
C HIS A 39 3.25 -19.88 -5.36
N VAL A 40 3.94 -20.75 -6.13
CA VAL A 40 4.30 -22.09 -5.70
C VAL A 40 5.64 -22.14 -4.95
N ALA A 41 6.44 -21.08 -5.06
CA ALA A 41 7.67 -20.98 -4.30
C ALA A 41 7.40 -21.04 -2.78
N PRO A 42 8.21 -21.78 -2.00
CA PRO A 42 7.98 -21.93 -0.57
C PRO A 42 7.93 -20.61 0.18
N LEU A 43 6.90 -20.39 0.99
CA LEU A 43 6.80 -19.22 1.88
C LEU A 43 7.75 -19.34 3.08
N ALA A 44 8.03 -20.54 3.56
CA ALA A 44 8.86 -20.83 4.73
C ALA A 44 8.55 -19.88 5.91
N PRO A 45 7.31 -19.80 6.40
CA PRO A 45 6.93 -18.87 7.45
C PRO A 45 7.59 -19.21 8.78
N GLU A 46 8.06 -18.18 9.49
CA GLU A 46 8.53 -18.25 10.87
C GLU A 46 7.74 -17.25 11.70
N GLU A 47 7.24 -17.69 12.85
CA GLU A 47 6.44 -16.86 13.75
C GLU A 47 7.01 -16.92 15.17
N LYS A 48 7.20 -15.74 15.77
CA LYS A 48 7.69 -15.61 17.16
C LYS A 48 6.75 -14.71 17.96
N PRO A 49 6.29 -15.14 19.15
CA PRO A 49 5.47 -14.27 20.01
C PRO A 49 6.19 -12.96 20.33
N MET A 50 5.39 -11.91 20.39
CA MET A 50 5.79 -10.57 20.86
C MET A 50 4.82 -10.12 21.95
N GLU A 51 5.19 -9.07 22.67
CA GLU A 51 4.27 -8.38 23.56
C GLU A 51 3.04 -7.88 22.77
N GLY A 52 1.87 -8.36 23.16
CA GLY A 52 0.58 -8.02 22.57
C GLY A 52 -0.13 -6.93 23.36
N GLY A 53 -1.40 -6.71 23.03
CA GLY A 53 -2.31 -5.83 23.74
C GLY A 53 -3.44 -6.60 24.43
N GLU A 54 -4.34 -5.87 25.06
CA GLU A 54 -5.53 -6.44 25.68
C GLU A 54 -6.42 -7.17 24.67
N LYS A 55 -6.62 -6.57 23.48
CA LYS A 55 -7.55 -7.04 22.44
C LYS A 55 -6.90 -7.89 21.34
N PHE A 56 -5.57 -8.03 21.34
CA PHE A 56 -4.85 -8.79 20.29
C PHE A 56 -3.60 -9.47 20.85
N THR A 57 -3.17 -10.54 20.18
CA THR A 57 -1.81 -11.09 20.26
C THR A 57 -0.99 -10.54 19.10
N LYS A 58 0.33 -10.42 19.30
CA LYS A 58 1.25 -9.93 18.30
C LYS A 58 2.34 -10.95 18.04
N LEU A 59 2.67 -11.15 16.77
CA LEU A 59 3.76 -12.04 16.35
C LEU A 59 4.74 -11.26 15.47
N LEU A 60 6.03 -11.50 15.66
CA LEU A 60 7.04 -11.23 14.64
C LEU A 60 6.99 -12.37 13.63
N VAL A 61 6.75 -12.05 12.39
CA VAL A 61 6.70 -13.03 11.31
C VAL A 61 7.78 -12.78 10.28
N HIS A 62 8.28 -13.84 9.67
CA HIS A 62 9.14 -13.78 8.49
C HIS A 62 8.62 -14.77 7.47
N PHE A 63 8.61 -14.38 6.22
CA PHE A 63 8.29 -15.27 5.09
C PHE A 63 9.16 -14.92 3.88
N ASN A 64 9.25 -15.82 2.91
CA ASN A 64 9.96 -15.57 1.67
C ASN A 64 9.12 -14.66 0.76
N GLY A 65 9.66 -13.49 0.46
CA GLY A 65 9.17 -12.59 -0.60
C GLY A 65 9.56 -13.09 -1.98
N ILE A 66 9.50 -12.21 -2.96
CA ILE A 66 10.08 -12.49 -4.26
C ILE A 66 11.62 -12.40 -4.20
N ALA A 67 12.31 -12.99 -5.18
CA ALA A 67 13.78 -12.97 -5.26
C ALA A 67 14.51 -13.59 -4.05
N GLY A 68 13.85 -14.39 -3.23
CA GLY A 68 14.45 -15.07 -2.07
C GLY A 68 14.69 -14.17 -0.85
N ASP A 69 14.26 -12.92 -0.86
CA ASP A 69 14.34 -12.02 0.28
C ASP A 69 13.42 -12.46 1.42
N ARG A 70 13.92 -12.40 2.68
CA ARG A 70 13.08 -12.59 3.87
C ARG A 70 12.32 -11.29 4.16
N VAL A 71 11.00 -11.37 4.22
CA VAL A 71 10.11 -10.26 4.54
C VAL A 71 9.70 -10.32 6.00
N PRO A 72 10.17 -9.40 6.86
CA PRO A 72 9.74 -9.31 8.25
C PRO A 72 8.42 -8.55 8.37
N GLY A 73 7.51 -9.05 9.20
CA GLY A 73 6.23 -8.45 9.49
C GLY A 73 5.85 -8.49 10.97
N HIS A 74 4.93 -7.63 11.36
CA HIS A 74 4.19 -7.73 12.61
C HIS A 74 2.77 -8.17 12.30
N LEU A 75 2.39 -9.34 12.79
CA LEU A 75 1.04 -9.88 12.68
C LEU A 75 0.28 -9.63 13.97
N TYR A 76 -0.91 -9.06 13.85
CA TYR A 76 -1.82 -8.76 14.95
C TYR A 76 -3.05 -9.65 14.81
N LEU A 77 -3.25 -10.55 15.79
CA LEU A 77 -4.32 -11.52 15.81
C LEU A 77 -5.36 -11.11 16.85
N PRO A 78 -6.62 -10.89 16.46
CA PRO A 78 -7.70 -10.55 17.39
C PRO A 78 -7.86 -11.61 18.49
N LYS A 79 -8.00 -11.18 19.76
CA LYS A 79 -8.42 -12.02 20.88
C LYS A 79 -9.94 -12.09 20.96
N ASN A 80 -10.47 -13.15 21.57
CA ASN A 80 -11.89 -13.32 21.84
C ASN A 80 -12.81 -13.36 20.61
N PHE A 81 -12.29 -13.82 19.50
CA PHE A 81 -13.06 -14.06 18.29
C PHE A 81 -12.93 -15.55 17.89
N SER A 82 -13.99 -16.12 17.33
CA SER A 82 -14.00 -17.50 16.82
C SER A 82 -14.07 -17.54 15.30
N GLY A 83 -13.63 -18.62 14.69
CA GLY A 83 -13.68 -18.86 13.25
C GLY A 83 -12.65 -18.05 12.44
N ARG A 84 -12.72 -18.20 11.12
CA ARG A 84 -11.85 -17.49 10.18
C ARG A 84 -12.19 -16.02 10.10
N ARG A 85 -11.17 -15.17 10.05
CA ARG A 85 -11.28 -13.71 10.10
C ARG A 85 -10.89 -13.07 8.79
N PRO A 86 -11.48 -11.93 8.43
CA PRO A 86 -10.90 -11.09 7.39
C PRO A 86 -9.48 -10.66 7.78
N ALA A 87 -8.63 -10.42 6.78
CA ALA A 87 -7.27 -9.97 7.04
C ALA A 87 -6.88 -8.79 6.16
N VAL A 88 -6.03 -7.91 6.68
CA VAL A 88 -5.59 -6.68 6.01
C VAL A 88 -4.07 -6.58 6.05
N LEU A 89 -3.45 -6.40 4.89
CA LEU A 89 -2.06 -5.96 4.76
C LEU A 89 -2.00 -4.45 4.92
N VAL A 90 -1.16 -3.96 5.84
CA VAL A 90 -0.96 -2.52 6.13
C VAL A 90 0.45 -2.13 5.75
N GLN A 91 0.59 -1.20 4.80
CA GLN A 91 1.89 -0.83 4.23
C GLN A 91 2.23 0.63 4.48
N HIS A 92 3.47 0.85 4.91
CA HIS A 92 4.03 2.15 5.29
C HIS A 92 4.51 2.99 4.09
N GLY A 93 4.75 4.28 4.35
CA GLY A 93 5.34 5.23 3.40
C GLY A 93 6.84 5.00 3.14
N ILE A 94 7.41 5.80 2.24
CA ILE A 94 8.74 5.58 1.66
C ILE A 94 9.90 5.55 2.69
N GLY A 95 9.87 6.36 3.72
CA GLY A 95 10.93 6.48 4.73
C GLY A 95 10.73 5.63 5.99
N ASP A 96 9.62 4.92 6.07
CA ASP A 96 9.10 4.29 7.27
C ASP A 96 9.38 2.78 7.36
N LYS A 97 8.72 2.14 8.30
CA LYS A 97 8.86 0.72 8.64
C LYS A 97 7.58 0.20 9.31
N LYS A 98 7.43 -1.11 9.41
CA LYS A 98 6.30 -1.77 10.10
C LYS A 98 6.07 -1.31 11.54
N ARG A 99 7.11 -0.69 12.17
CA ARG A 99 7.06 -0.14 13.53
C ARG A 99 6.68 1.34 13.60
N SER A 100 6.44 2.02 12.48
CA SER A 100 5.99 3.42 12.49
C SER A 100 4.64 3.54 13.19
N LEU A 101 4.47 4.58 14.02
CA LEU A 101 3.34 4.69 14.94
C LEU A 101 1.97 4.54 14.25
N TYR A 102 1.79 5.16 13.09
CA TYR A 102 0.52 5.09 12.35
C TYR A 102 0.25 3.67 11.80
N ILE A 103 1.29 2.88 11.46
CA ILE A 103 1.14 1.48 11.05
C ILE A 103 0.71 0.63 12.24
N VAL A 104 1.42 0.76 13.37
CA VAL A 104 1.08 0.08 14.61
C VAL A 104 -0.36 0.41 15.01
N ALA A 105 -0.70 1.69 15.08
CA ALA A 105 -2.03 2.17 15.47
C ALA A 105 -3.14 1.66 14.53
N THR A 106 -2.89 1.56 13.23
CA THR A 106 -3.85 1.01 12.26
C THR A 106 -4.04 -0.49 12.49
N CYS A 107 -2.94 -1.26 12.64
CA CYS A 107 -3.01 -2.71 12.88
C CYS A 107 -3.72 -3.04 14.21
N GLU A 108 -3.45 -2.28 15.27
CA GLU A 108 -4.10 -2.47 16.58
C GLU A 108 -5.61 -2.21 16.53
N ARG A 109 -6.05 -1.15 15.80
CA ARG A 109 -7.46 -0.84 15.60
C ARG A 109 -8.18 -1.93 14.79
N LEU A 110 -7.56 -2.40 13.71
CA LEU A 110 -8.10 -3.51 12.91
C LEU A 110 -8.26 -4.76 13.79
N ALA A 111 -7.22 -5.12 14.54
CA ALA A 111 -7.26 -6.28 15.42
C ALA A 111 -8.30 -6.15 16.54
N ALA A 112 -8.45 -4.96 17.14
CA ALA A 112 -9.47 -4.68 18.13
C ALA A 112 -10.91 -4.82 17.58
N LEU A 113 -11.08 -4.68 16.26
CA LEU A 113 -12.35 -4.85 15.55
C LEU A 113 -12.55 -6.27 15.00
N GLY A 114 -11.64 -7.22 15.26
CA GLY A 114 -11.76 -8.60 14.82
C GLY A 114 -11.16 -8.89 13.44
N VAL A 115 -10.35 -8.01 12.90
CA VAL A 115 -9.66 -8.15 11.61
C VAL A 115 -8.19 -8.48 11.87
N VAL A 116 -7.68 -9.56 11.29
CA VAL A 116 -6.24 -9.85 11.32
C VAL A 116 -5.50 -8.75 10.57
N ALA A 117 -4.42 -8.22 11.13
CA ALA A 117 -3.64 -7.18 10.47
C ALA A 117 -2.17 -7.57 10.37
N LEU A 118 -1.57 -7.36 9.20
CA LEU A 118 -0.15 -7.61 8.94
C LEU A 118 0.52 -6.34 8.44
N GLY A 119 1.46 -5.80 9.22
CA GLY A 119 2.36 -4.74 8.75
C GLY A 119 3.71 -5.32 8.37
N ILE A 120 4.22 -5.06 7.15
CA ILE A 120 5.53 -5.56 6.70
C ILE A 120 6.52 -4.43 6.47
N ASP A 121 7.83 -4.73 6.54
CA ASP A 121 8.86 -3.81 6.07
C ASP A 121 9.01 -3.90 4.55
N ALA A 122 8.96 -2.76 3.90
CA ALA A 122 9.25 -2.64 2.48
C ALA A 122 10.72 -2.99 2.15
N PRO A 123 11.05 -3.26 0.87
CA PRO A 123 12.41 -3.50 0.43
C PRO A 123 13.39 -2.41 0.91
N ASN A 124 14.49 -2.85 1.51
CA ASN A 124 15.52 -1.99 2.11
C ASN A 124 15.00 -0.98 3.16
N ARG A 125 13.98 -1.38 3.94
CA ARG A 125 13.43 -0.59 5.06
C ARG A 125 13.32 -1.45 6.33
N GLY A 126 13.24 -0.78 7.48
CA GLY A 126 13.09 -1.44 8.77
C GLY A 126 14.16 -2.49 9.02
N ASP A 127 13.74 -3.73 9.32
CA ASP A 127 14.67 -4.85 9.60
C ASP A 127 15.32 -5.43 8.32
N ARG A 128 14.87 -4.98 7.12
CA ARG A 128 15.50 -5.30 5.82
C ARG A 128 16.53 -4.26 5.41
N HIS A 129 16.77 -3.23 6.24
CA HIS A 129 17.69 -2.15 5.86
C HIS A 129 19.15 -2.62 5.85
N ASP A 130 19.75 -2.57 4.67
CA ASP A 130 21.15 -2.86 4.43
C ASP A 130 21.84 -1.60 3.94
N LYS A 131 22.70 -1.02 4.80
CA LYS A 131 23.44 0.21 4.51
C LYS A 131 24.46 0.07 3.36
N THR A 132 24.82 -1.16 3.02
CA THR A 132 25.76 -1.45 1.92
C THR A 132 25.06 -1.46 0.56
N LYS A 133 23.76 -1.59 0.53
CA LYS A 133 22.97 -1.56 -0.70
C LYS A 133 22.62 -0.12 -1.08
N PRO A 134 22.79 0.26 -2.36
CA PRO A 134 22.36 1.57 -2.81
C PRO A 134 20.84 1.71 -2.61
N GLY A 135 20.40 2.91 -2.23
CA GLY A 135 18.99 3.26 -2.24
C GLY A 135 18.43 3.28 -3.68
N VAL A 136 17.10 3.32 -3.80
CA VAL A 136 16.48 3.55 -5.11
C VAL A 136 16.87 4.92 -5.63
N SER A 137 17.32 4.96 -6.87
CA SER A 137 17.53 6.22 -7.58
C SER A 137 16.28 6.55 -8.40
N PHE A 138 15.60 7.63 -8.06
CA PHE A 138 14.45 8.11 -8.84
C PHE A 138 14.85 8.70 -10.19
N LEU A 139 16.15 8.94 -10.42
CA LEU A 139 16.70 9.35 -11.70
C LEU A 139 17.02 8.16 -12.62
N ASP A 140 16.99 6.94 -12.09
CA ASP A 140 17.17 5.71 -12.86
C ASP A 140 15.86 4.92 -12.95
N PRO A 141 15.20 4.98 -14.10
CA PRO A 141 13.94 4.29 -14.34
C PRO A 141 13.99 2.79 -14.08
N ALA A 142 15.07 2.12 -14.43
CA ALA A 142 15.20 0.68 -14.23
C ALA A 142 15.30 0.33 -12.73
N SER A 143 15.98 1.16 -11.95
CA SER A 143 16.05 1.05 -10.49
C SER A 143 14.65 1.20 -9.87
N VAL A 144 13.89 2.22 -10.28
CA VAL A 144 12.52 2.43 -9.80
C VAL A 144 11.62 1.28 -10.18
N GLN A 145 11.68 0.80 -11.44
CA GLN A 145 10.88 -0.33 -11.89
C GLN A 145 11.15 -1.59 -11.07
N LYS A 146 12.42 -1.94 -10.88
CA LYS A 146 12.83 -3.10 -10.08
C LYS A 146 12.32 -3.00 -8.65
N TRP A 147 12.49 -1.84 -8.03
CA TRP A 147 12.06 -1.59 -6.66
C TRP A 147 10.53 -1.65 -6.51
N PHE A 148 9.80 -1.07 -7.48
CA PHE A 148 8.35 -1.13 -7.53
C PHE A 148 7.83 -2.57 -7.69
N GLN A 149 8.43 -3.34 -8.60
CA GLN A 149 8.10 -4.74 -8.81
C GLN A 149 8.32 -5.57 -7.53
N GLN A 150 9.40 -5.29 -6.79
CA GLN A 150 9.67 -5.96 -5.53
C GLN A 150 8.62 -5.64 -4.47
N HIS A 151 8.16 -4.38 -4.36
CA HIS A 151 7.06 -4.02 -3.47
C HIS A 151 5.80 -4.82 -3.78
N CYS A 152 5.34 -4.79 -5.03
CA CYS A 152 4.13 -5.49 -5.45
C CYS A 152 4.25 -7.02 -5.28
N GLY A 153 5.43 -7.56 -5.57
CA GLY A 153 5.70 -8.99 -5.39
C GLY A 153 5.68 -9.40 -3.92
N ASP A 154 6.30 -8.62 -3.03
CA ASP A 154 6.29 -8.88 -1.59
C ASP A 154 4.88 -8.74 -0.99
N TYR A 155 4.05 -7.81 -1.50
CA TYR A 155 2.63 -7.72 -1.13
C TYR A 155 1.87 -8.98 -1.52
N SER A 156 2.09 -9.47 -2.74
CA SER A 156 1.46 -10.70 -3.21
C SER A 156 1.86 -11.91 -2.35
N ARG A 157 3.14 -12.02 -1.96
CA ARG A 157 3.62 -13.07 -1.05
C ARG A 157 3.06 -12.90 0.37
N ALA A 158 2.85 -11.67 0.84
CA ALA A 158 2.15 -11.42 2.10
C ALA A 158 0.68 -11.90 2.04
N PHE A 159 0.02 -11.74 0.90
CA PHE A 159 -1.32 -12.29 0.67
C PHE A 159 -1.30 -13.83 0.60
N ASP A 160 -0.28 -14.46 0.00
CA ASP A 160 -0.10 -15.91 0.05
C ASP A 160 0.03 -16.39 1.51
N TYR A 161 0.85 -15.69 2.31
CA TYR A 161 1.02 -16.00 3.73
C TYR A 161 -0.30 -15.87 4.52
N LEU A 162 -1.03 -14.76 4.33
CA LEU A 162 -2.32 -14.56 5.01
C LEU A 162 -3.36 -15.61 4.57
N ALA A 163 -3.46 -15.89 3.28
CA ALA A 163 -4.42 -16.86 2.74
C ALA A 163 -4.16 -18.30 3.19
N ALA A 164 -2.91 -18.66 3.46
CA ALA A 164 -2.51 -20.00 3.94
C ALA A 164 -2.82 -20.22 5.43
N ARG A 165 -3.15 -19.20 6.20
CA ARG A 165 -3.43 -19.30 7.62
C ARG A 165 -4.79 -19.91 7.90
N ALA A 166 -4.85 -20.80 8.88
CA ALA A 166 -6.10 -21.47 9.30
C ALA A 166 -7.11 -20.50 9.97
N ASP A 167 -6.61 -19.41 10.57
CA ASP A 167 -7.40 -18.39 11.26
C ASP A 167 -7.84 -17.22 10.35
N VAL A 168 -7.46 -17.23 9.06
CA VAL A 168 -7.81 -16.21 8.07
C VAL A 168 -8.83 -16.74 7.06
N ASP A 169 -9.79 -15.91 6.70
CA ASP A 169 -10.68 -16.12 5.56
C ASP A 169 -10.05 -15.54 4.29
N ALA A 170 -9.51 -16.41 3.45
CA ALA A 170 -8.86 -16.03 2.20
C ALA A 170 -9.78 -15.32 1.19
N ALA A 171 -11.11 -15.40 1.36
CA ALA A 171 -12.06 -14.66 0.54
C ALA A 171 -12.28 -13.20 1.00
N ARG A 172 -11.77 -12.83 2.18
CA ARG A 172 -11.95 -11.51 2.80
C ARG A 172 -10.62 -10.85 3.14
N LEU A 173 -9.81 -10.61 2.09
CA LEU A 173 -8.50 -9.96 2.22
C LEU A 173 -8.58 -8.50 1.76
N GLY A 174 -7.92 -7.61 2.50
CA GLY A 174 -7.88 -6.18 2.21
C GLY A 174 -6.47 -5.59 2.28
N TYR A 175 -6.36 -4.35 1.83
CA TYR A 175 -5.10 -3.61 1.80
C TYR A 175 -5.29 -2.18 2.31
N VAL A 176 -4.40 -1.72 3.17
CA VAL A 176 -4.29 -0.31 3.59
C VAL A 176 -2.88 0.17 3.29
N GLY A 177 -2.75 1.22 2.48
CA GLY A 177 -1.47 1.81 2.14
C GLY A 177 -1.37 3.28 2.51
N PHE A 178 -0.18 3.70 2.95
CA PHE A 178 0.14 5.08 3.29
C PHE A 178 1.21 5.61 2.35
N SER A 179 0.99 6.81 1.73
CA SER A 179 1.97 7.50 0.91
C SER A 179 2.51 6.57 -0.19
N TRP A 180 3.80 6.25 -0.18
CA TRP A 180 4.40 5.30 -1.12
C TRP A 180 3.72 3.92 -1.09
N GLY A 181 3.35 3.43 0.10
CA GLY A 181 2.57 2.20 0.24
C GLY A 181 1.16 2.30 -0.38
N ALA A 182 0.57 3.50 -0.45
CA ALA A 182 -0.67 3.74 -1.17
C ALA A 182 -0.45 3.73 -2.69
N ILE A 183 0.59 4.39 -3.18
CA ILE A 183 0.94 4.46 -4.60
C ILE A 183 1.22 3.07 -5.17
N THR A 184 2.16 2.33 -4.57
CA THR A 184 2.49 0.96 -5.00
C THR A 184 1.34 -0.02 -4.77
N GLY A 185 0.59 0.20 -3.68
CA GLY A 185 -0.55 -0.62 -3.30
C GLY A 185 -1.71 -0.57 -4.27
N ILE A 186 -2.02 0.60 -4.86
CA ILE A 186 -3.06 0.72 -5.89
C ILE A 186 -2.68 -0.08 -7.12
N THR A 187 -1.45 0.07 -7.61
CA THR A 187 -0.96 -0.71 -8.75
C THR A 187 -1.00 -2.21 -8.44
N TYR A 188 -0.60 -2.62 -7.23
CA TYR A 188 -0.71 -4.01 -6.79
C TYR A 188 -2.17 -4.48 -6.74
N ALA A 189 -3.02 -3.81 -5.96
CA ALA A 189 -4.40 -4.23 -5.70
C ALA A 189 -5.27 -4.27 -6.96
N ALA A 190 -5.04 -3.37 -7.91
CA ALA A 190 -5.72 -3.37 -9.20
C ALA A 190 -5.37 -4.59 -10.06
N ASN A 191 -4.25 -5.27 -9.79
CA ASN A 191 -3.74 -6.43 -10.51
C ASN A 191 -3.78 -7.73 -9.70
N ASP A 192 -4.35 -7.72 -8.49
CA ASP A 192 -4.54 -8.91 -7.66
C ASP A 192 -6.00 -8.96 -7.15
N GLU A 193 -6.77 -9.90 -7.68
CA GLU A 193 -8.20 -10.03 -7.38
C GLU A 193 -8.49 -10.49 -5.94
N ARG A 194 -7.48 -11.00 -5.22
CA ARG A 194 -7.61 -11.36 -3.81
C ARG A 194 -7.81 -10.14 -2.92
N VAL A 195 -7.37 -8.95 -3.36
CA VAL A 195 -7.63 -7.70 -2.64
C VAL A 195 -9.09 -7.30 -2.85
N ARG A 196 -9.92 -7.55 -1.85
CA ARG A 196 -11.38 -7.30 -1.92
C ARG A 196 -11.76 -5.87 -1.56
N VAL A 197 -11.00 -5.24 -0.68
CA VAL A 197 -11.23 -3.88 -0.20
C VAL A 197 -9.89 -3.18 -0.07
N MET A 198 -9.83 -1.90 -0.43
CA MET A 198 -8.61 -1.11 -0.28
C MET A 198 -8.88 0.27 0.32
N THR A 199 -7.95 0.74 1.16
CA THR A 199 -7.83 2.15 1.55
C THR A 199 -6.46 2.67 1.15
N SER A 200 -6.45 3.79 0.43
CA SER A 200 -5.25 4.54 0.02
C SER A 200 -5.21 5.87 0.76
N ILE A 201 -4.15 6.12 1.53
CA ILE A 201 -3.98 7.33 2.34
C ILE A 201 -2.74 8.08 1.84
N GLY A 202 -2.93 9.30 1.36
CA GLY A 202 -1.86 10.12 0.80
C GLY A 202 -1.27 9.54 -0.49
N GLY A 203 -2.07 8.81 -1.27
CA GLY A 203 -1.68 8.30 -2.60
C GLY A 203 -1.91 9.33 -3.70
N GLY A 204 -1.27 9.12 -4.85
CA GLY A 204 -1.40 9.99 -6.03
C GLY A 204 -0.87 9.32 -7.29
N SER A 205 -1.16 9.92 -8.44
CA SER A 205 -0.57 9.54 -9.73
C SER A 205 0.93 9.82 -9.73
N LEU A 206 1.67 9.02 -10.46
CA LEU A 206 3.09 9.24 -10.78
C LEU A 206 3.29 10.01 -12.09
N ALA A 207 2.23 10.57 -12.66
CA ALA A 207 2.29 11.38 -13.88
C ALA A 207 3.35 12.49 -13.74
N GLY A 208 4.27 12.53 -14.70
CA GLY A 208 5.39 13.48 -14.70
C GLY A 208 6.63 13.04 -13.89
N TYR A 209 6.52 12.00 -13.03
CA TYR A 209 7.68 11.49 -12.29
C TYR A 209 8.38 10.31 -12.97
N LEU A 210 7.65 9.50 -13.76
CA LEU A 210 8.13 8.26 -14.34
C LEU A 210 7.74 8.12 -15.83
N ALA A 211 7.76 9.20 -16.60
CA ALA A 211 7.71 9.09 -18.06
C ALA A 211 9.01 8.42 -18.53
N LEU A 212 9.02 7.09 -18.59
CA LEU A 212 10.12 6.33 -19.13
C LEU A 212 10.03 6.37 -20.65
N PRO A 213 10.96 7.03 -21.38
CA PRO A 213 11.00 6.91 -22.81
C PRO A 213 11.35 5.44 -23.14
N ALA A 214 10.46 4.76 -23.85
CA ALA A 214 10.84 3.52 -24.51
C ALA A 214 11.94 3.86 -25.50
N LYS A 215 13.05 3.13 -25.50
CA LYS A 215 14.04 3.24 -26.57
C LYS A 215 13.38 2.86 -27.88
N ALA A 216 13.77 3.54 -28.96
CA ALA A 216 13.22 3.27 -30.29
C ALA A 216 13.36 1.77 -30.62
N GLY A 217 12.23 1.11 -30.89
CA GLY A 217 12.16 -0.33 -31.19
C GLY A 217 11.96 -1.25 -29.98
N GLU A 218 12.00 -0.74 -28.74
CA GLU A 218 11.67 -1.52 -27.54
C GLU A 218 10.18 -1.42 -27.22
N LYS A 219 9.59 -2.54 -26.77
CA LYS A 219 8.21 -2.54 -26.26
C LYS A 219 8.17 -1.77 -24.95
N ALA A 220 7.34 -0.74 -24.87
CA ALA A 220 7.18 0.04 -23.66
C ALA A 220 6.95 -0.87 -22.43
N PRO A 221 7.64 -0.62 -21.30
CA PRO A 221 7.40 -1.35 -20.08
C PRO A 221 5.95 -1.14 -19.59
N ALA A 222 5.44 -2.04 -18.75
CA ALA A 222 4.15 -1.83 -18.11
C ALA A 222 4.21 -0.56 -17.27
N SER A 223 3.16 0.26 -17.34
CA SER A 223 3.07 1.47 -16.54
C SER A 223 3.17 1.13 -15.05
N LEU A 224 3.85 1.97 -14.29
CA LEU A 224 3.90 1.92 -12.83
C LEU A 224 2.94 2.93 -12.20
N ASP A 225 2.38 3.85 -12.99
CA ASP A 225 1.47 4.87 -12.48
C ASP A 225 0.18 4.22 -11.97
N PRO A 226 -0.19 4.40 -10.70
CA PRO A 226 -1.43 3.86 -10.17
C PRO A 226 -2.68 4.40 -10.90
N ALA A 227 -2.63 5.57 -11.52
CA ALA A 227 -3.75 6.09 -12.31
C ALA A 227 -4.08 5.23 -13.54
N ASP A 228 -3.08 4.54 -14.13
CA ASP A 228 -3.29 3.63 -15.25
C ASP A 228 -3.87 2.27 -14.83
N HIS A 229 -3.93 2.01 -13.54
CA HIS A 229 -4.37 0.73 -12.98
C HIS A 229 -5.66 0.81 -12.19
N ILE A 230 -5.92 1.91 -11.48
CA ILE A 230 -6.95 2.04 -10.44
C ILE A 230 -8.37 1.69 -10.94
N ALA A 231 -8.70 2.01 -12.20
CA ALA A 231 -10.00 1.69 -12.79
C ALA A 231 -10.31 0.18 -12.76
N ARG A 232 -9.28 -0.68 -12.84
CA ARG A 232 -9.44 -2.14 -12.78
C ARG A 232 -9.77 -2.65 -11.38
N PHE A 233 -9.63 -1.82 -10.36
CA PHE A 233 -10.05 -2.19 -9.02
C PHE A 233 -11.58 -2.20 -8.88
N ALA A 234 -12.30 -1.40 -9.65
CA ALA A 234 -13.74 -1.35 -9.65
C ALA A 234 -14.38 -2.72 -10.06
N PRO A 235 -15.53 -3.11 -9.51
CA PRO A 235 -16.37 -2.35 -8.56
C PRO A 235 -16.02 -2.62 -7.08
N ARG A 236 -14.84 -3.14 -6.78
CA ARG A 236 -14.39 -3.42 -5.41
C ARG A 236 -14.33 -2.12 -4.59
N PRO A 237 -14.74 -2.14 -3.30
CA PRO A 237 -14.72 -0.95 -2.46
C PRO A 237 -13.31 -0.37 -2.30
N LEU A 238 -13.17 0.91 -2.60
CA LEU A 238 -11.93 1.68 -2.53
C LEU A 238 -12.17 3.00 -1.80
N LEU A 239 -11.41 3.26 -0.74
CA LEU A 239 -11.42 4.54 -0.04
C LEU A 239 -10.11 5.29 -0.34
N LEU A 240 -10.23 6.49 -0.89
CA LEU A 240 -9.14 7.39 -1.20
C LEU A 240 -9.15 8.56 -0.21
N ILE A 241 -8.08 8.69 0.59
CA ILE A 241 -7.92 9.74 1.60
C ILE A 241 -6.72 10.57 1.26
N ASN A 242 -6.92 11.88 1.06
CA ASN A 242 -5.85 12.82 0.77
C ASN A 242 -6.00 14.13 1.56
N SER A 243 -4.92 14.91 1.57
CA SER A 243 -4.80 16.17 2.29
C SER A 243 -4.75 17.34 1.32
N THR A 244 -5.46 18.44 1.62
CA THR A 244 -5.53 19.61 0.73
C THR A 244 -4.25 20.46 0.74
N LYS A 245 -3.42 20.30 1.79
CA LYS A 245 -2.16 21.02 1.99
C LYS A 245 -0.94 20.08 1.90
N ASP A 246 -1.10 18.92 1.25
CA ASP A 246 -0.03 17.96 1.06
C ASP A 246 1.05 18.53 0.13
N GLN A 247 2.31 18.57 0.61
CA GLN A 247 3.47 19.07 -0.12
C GLN A 247 4.37 17.95 -0.67
N LEU A 248 4.10 16.68 -0.32
CA LEU A 248 4.84 15.51 -0.80
C LEU A 248 4.09 14.81 -1.94
N VAL A 249 2.79 14.55 -1.74
CA VAL A 249 1.88 14.07 -2.78
C VAL A 249 0.88 15.18 -3.07
N LEU A 250 1.25 16.04 -4.03
CA LEU A 250 0.50 17.26 -4.31
C LEU A 250 -0.98 16.96 -4.59
N PRO A 251 -1.92 17.82 -4.14
CA PRO A 251 -3.34 17.62 -4.38
C PRO A 251 -3.71 17.44 -5.86
N VAL A 252 -2.94 18.02 -6.79
CA VAL A 252 -3.17 17.86 -8.22
C VAL A 252 -2.95 16.42 -8.68
N VAL A 253 -1.86 15.76 -8.25
CA VAL A 253 -1.62 14.34 -8.62
C VAL A 253 -2.56 13.38 -7.89
N ALA A 254 -3.02 13.72 -6.69
CA ALA A 254 -4.09 12.99 -6.01
C ALA A 254 -5.42 13.10 -6.79
N ARG A 255 -5.78 14.27 -7.29
CA ARG A 255 -7.00 14.46 -8.12
C ARG A 255 -6.92 13.70 -9.43
N LEU A 256 -5.75 13.61 -10.09
CA LEU A 256 -5.57 12.76 -11.27
C LEU A 256 -5.88 11.29 -10.97
N LEU A 257 -5.38 10.78 -9.84
CA LEU A 257 -5.66 9.43 -9.38
C LEU A 257 -7.16 9.22 -9.10
N HIS A 258 -7.81 10.19 -8.40
CA HIS A 258 -9.23 10.10 -8.09
C HIS A 258 -10.10 10.12 -9.35
N ALA A 259 -9.73 10.94 -10.35
CA ALA A 259 -10.46 11.01 -11.63
C ALA A 259 -10.37 9.70 -12.44
N ALA A 260 -9.29 8.94 -12.26
CA ALA A 260 -9.10 7.63 -12.90
C ALA A 260 -9.82 6.49 -12.16
N ALA A 261 -10.28 6.71 -10.93
CA ALA A 261 -10.96 5.69 -10.13
C ALA A 261 -12.35 5.38 -10.68
N GLY A 262 -12.70 4.11 -10.75
CA GLY A 262 -14.00 3.64 -11.23
C GLY A 262 -15.11 3.64 -10.15
N PRO A 263 -16.30 3.15 -10.50
CA PRO A 263 -17.41 3.01 -9.55
C PRO A 263 -17.02 2.13 -8.36
N GLY A 264 -17.58 2.45 -7.18
CA GLY A 264 -17.24 1.80 -5.90
C GLY A 264 -16.15 2.52 -5.12
N SER A 265 -15.55 3.60 -5.66
CA SER A 265 -14.59 4.45 -4.96
C SER A 265 -15.27 5.54 -4.14
N GLU A 266 -14.75 5.77 -2.93
CA GLU A 266 -15.13 6.86 -2.03
C GLU A 266 -13.91 7.77 -1.83
N VAL A 267 -14.11 9.09 -1.82
CA VAL A 267 -13.03 10.07 -1.69
C VAL A 267 -13.26 10.94 -0.45
N LYS A 268 -12.22 11.06 0.39
CA LYS A 268 -12.22 11.96 1.54
C LYS A 268 -11.02 12.90 1.47
N TRP A 269 -11.26 14.19 1.66
CA TRP A 269 -10.23 15.21 1.77
C TRP A 269 -10.21 15.78 3.18
N TYR A 270 -8.98 15.95 3.71
CA TYR A 270 -8.76 16.63 4.98
C TYR A 270 -7.95 17.91 4.76
N GLU A 271 -8.29 18.97 5.48
CA GLU A 271 -7.56 20.24 5.43
C GLU A 271 -6.33 20.18 6.34
N THR A 272 -5.31 19.47 5.90
CA THR A 272 -4.07 19.20 6.65
C THR A 272 -2.92 18.94 5.68
N ASP A 273 -1.72 18.68 6.21
CA ASP A 273 -0.52 18.30 5.45
C ASP A 273 -0.44 16.77 5.21
N HIS A 274 0.66 16.31 4.59
CA HIS A 274 0.91 14.89 4.30
C HIS A 274 0.88 13.99 5.53
N PHE A 275 1.26 14.50 6.68
CA PHE A 275 1.37 13.76 7.93
C PHE A 275 0.12 13.87 8.82
N PHE A 276 -0.93 14.51 8.31
CA PHE A 276 -2.17 14.72 9.05
C PHE A 276 -1.96 15.50 10.36
N ASN A 277 -1.05 16.49 10.34
CA ASN A 277 -0.81 17.36 11.48
C ASN A 277 -1.97 18.34 11.69
N GLY A 278 -2.24 18.67 12.95
CA GLY A 278 -3.29 19.65 13.33
C GLY A 278 -4.71 19.13 13.26
N ILE A 279 -4.92 17.83 12.97
CA ILE A 279 -6.23 17.16 13.08
C ILE A 279 -6.14 15.92 13.96
N ASP A 280 -7.28 15.35 14.31
CA ASP A 280 -7.35 14.08 15.05
C ASP A 280 -7.01 12.91 14.14
N ARG A 281 -5.71 12.55 14.09
CA ARG A 281 -5.21 11.40 13.35
C ARG A 281 -5.78 10.08 13.85
N ASP A 282 -6.04 9.97 15.13
CA ASP A 282 -6.59 8.76 15.72
C ASP A 282 -8.02 8.49 15.24
N ALA A 283 -8.83 9.54 15.11
CA ALA A 283 -10.16 9.43 14.52
C ALA A 283 -10.09 9.04 13.03
N VAL A 284 -9.12 9.56 12.27
CA VAL A 284 -8.92 9.16 10.87
C VAL A 284 -8.57 7.68 10.78
N LEU A 285 -7.58 7.20 11.56
CA LEU A 285 -7.19 5.78 11.57
C LEU A 285 -8.31 4.86 12.05
N GLN A 286 -9.11 5.30 13.02
CA GLN A 286 -10.28 4.57 13.48
C GLN A 286 -11.31 4.43 12.35
N SER A 287 -11.60 5.52 11.63
CA SER A 287 -12.54 5.49 10.50
C SER A 287 -12.07 4.57 9.36
N VAL A 288 -10.75 4.47 9.15
CA VAL A 288 -10.16 3.53 8.19
C VAL A 288 -10.39 2.08 8.62
N ALA A 289 -10.10 1.75 9.89
CA ALA A 289 -10.30 0.40 10.41
C ALA A 289 -11.78 -0.03 10.35
N GLU A 290 -12.69 0.86 10.68
CA GLU A 290 -14.15 0.64 10.60
C GLU A 290 -14.61 0.43 9.15
N TYR A 291 -14.12 1.26 8.21
CA TYR A 291 -14.41 1.09 6.79
C TYR A 291 -13.95 -0.27 6.28
N MET A 292 -12.68 -0.65 6.56
CA MET A 292 -12.14 -1.93 6.15
C MET A 292 -12.95 -3.10 6.69
N LYS A 293 -13.26 -3.09 8.00
CA LYS A 293 -14.11 -4.11 8.63
C LYS A 293 -15.48 -4.21 7.94
N ALA A 294 -16.19 -3.09 7.85
CA ALA A 294 -17.55 -3.06 7.30
C ALA A 294 -17.59 -3.59 5.86
N LYS A 295 -16.63 -3.19 5.01
CA LYS A 295 -16.60 -3.63 3.60
C LYS A 295 -16.11 -5.08 3.44
N LEU A 296 -15.23 -5.59 4.31
CA LEU A 296 -14.78 -6.99 4.28
C LEU A 296 -15.79 -7.97 4.85
N GLU A 297 -16.71 -7.52 5.72
CA GLU A 297 -17.78 -8.32 6.28
C GLU A 297 -19.10 -8.24 5.47
N ALA A 298 -19.21 -7.26 4.58
CA ALA A 298 -20.35 -7.17 3.67
C ALA A 298 -20.36 -8.36 2.71
N GLU A 299 -21.53 -8.97 2.51
CA GLU A 299 -21.68 -9.96 1.44
C GLU A 299 -21.33 -9.34 0.09
N PRO A 300 -20.59 -10.08 -0.78
CA PRO A 300 -20.34 -9.60 -2.13
C PRO A 300 -21.66 -9.28 -2.82
N ALA A 301 -21.77 -8.08 -3.39
CA ALA A 301 -22.95 -7.72 -4.16
C ALA A 301 -23.20 -8.82 -5.19
N LYS A 302 -24.39 -9.43 -5.17
CA LYS A 302 -24.78 -10.43 -6.16
C LYS A 302 -24.60 -9.79 -7.53
N ALA A 303 -23.76 -10.39 -8.37
CA ALA A 303 -23.62 -9.97 -9.76
C ALA A 303 -25.02 -9.99 -10.39
N LYS A 304 -25.46 -8.82 -10.87
CA LYS A 304 -26.70 -8.70 -11.63
C LYS A 304 -26.46 -9.17 -13.06
#